data_8c31b9f9ced8eaf5ab0eea19f1551a00
#
_entry.id   8c31b9f9ced8eaf5ab0eea19f1551a00
#
_cell.length_a   1.000
_cell.length_b   1.000
_cell.length_c   1.000
_cell.angle_alpha   90.00
_cell.angle_beta   90.00
_cell.angle_gamma   90.00
#
_symmetry.space_group_name_H-M   'P 1'
#
loop_
_entity.id
_entity.type
_entity.pdbx_description
1 polymer ?
#
loop_
_entity_poly.entity_id
_entity_poly.type
_entity_poly.pdbx_seq_one_letter_code
_entity_poly.pdbx_strand_id
1 'polypeptide(L)'
;MKVWLKYIDYWYEDCSLDAVMTEEAMLKDKQSYYLEATVKLSGDIKYLTDKVEIAKKERQPYIEQHKEYCQRKNDLIESLDSLATLSDDQQKHLYILLKDVKAKLRKYTKEIERKSFYIKDLERKIEKLRNQTEEEILDSYLRENHIAYESWEVLEH
;
A
#
# COMPACT_ATOMS: atom_id res chain seq x y z
N MET A 1 -4.83 9.07 17.50
CA MET A 1 -4.96 8.89 18.96
C MET A 1 -3.86 9.70 19.63
N LYS A 2 -4.18 10.44 20.67
CA LYS A 2 -3.23 11.25 21.45
C LYS A 2 -2.99 10.51 22.78
N VAL A 3 -1.75 10.19 23.05
CA VAL A 3 -1.37 9.48 24.29
C VAL A 3 -0.23 10.22 24.99
N TRP A 4 -0.16 10.07 26.28
CA TRP A 4 0.93 10.56 27.09
C TRP A 4 1.81 9.37 27.52
N LEU A 5 3.10 9.49 27.25
CA LEU A 5 4.10 8.49 27.63
C LEU A 5 4.82 8.96 28.86
N LYS A 6 4.78 8.16 29.91
CA LYS A 6 5.54 8.41 31.13
C LYS A 6 6.88 7.73 31.02
N TYR A 7 7.95 8.50 31.19
CA TYR A 7 9.31 8.00 31.23
C TYR A 7 9.80 7.95 32.67
N ILE A 8 10.47 6.86 33.04
CA ILE A 8 11.32 6.81 34.22
C ILE A 8 12.72 7.14 33.74
N ASP A 9 13.28 8.24 34.25
CA ASP A 9 14.65 8.63 34.04
C ASP A 9 15.56 7.75 34.93
N TYR A 10 16.06 6.67 34.36
CA TYR A 10 17.16 5.97 35.02
C TYR A 10 18.44 6.71 34.76
N TRP A 11 19.24 6.94 35.78
CA TRP A 11 20.50 7.69 35.79
C TRP A 11 21.57 7.25 34.76
N TYR A 12 21.28 6.30 33.92
CA TYR A 12 22.14 5.80 32.88
C TYR A 12 21.34 5.64 31.57
N GLU A 13 21.37 6.66 30.74
CA GLU A 13 21.09 6.68 29.28
C GLU A 13 19.89 5.88 28.70
N ASP A 14 19.19 5.08 29.48
CA ASP A 14 18.04 4.30 29.05
C ASP A 14 16.75 4.88 29.66
N CYS A 15 16.02 5.65 28.85
CA CYS A 15 14.65 6.04 29.16
C CYS A 15 13.75 4.82 28.93
N SER A 16 13.17 4.25 29.99
CA SER A 16 12.13 3.23 29.84
C SER A 16 10.76 3.84 29.92
N LEU A 17 9.85 3.37 29.04
CA LEU A 17 8.45 3.73 29.13
C LEU A 17 7.81 3.00 30.32
N ASP A 18 7.28 3.75 31.29
CA ASP A 18 6.67 3.18 32.49
C ASP A 18 5.16 2.94 32.32
N ALA A 19 4.47 3.91 31.72
CA ALA A 19 3.04 3.80 31.48
C ALA A 19 2.57 4.69 30.34
N VAL A 20 1.44 4.33 29.74
CA VAL A 20 0.67 5.17 28.85
C VAL A 20 -0.50 5.75 29.62
N MET A 21 -0.66 7.05 29.63
CA MET A 21 -1.64 7.73 30.49
C MET A 21 -2.58 8.60 29.67
N THR A 22 -3.78 8.82 30.20
CA THR A 22 -4.67 9.87 29.76
C THR A 22 -4.14 11.24 30.19
N GLU A 23 -4.56 12.31 29.52
CA GLU A 23 -4.19 13.68 29.88
C GLU A 23 -4.57 14.02 31.33
N GLU A 24 -5.72 13.54 31.81
CA GLU A 24 -6.19 13.76 33.19
C GLU A 24 -5.27 13.08 34.22
N ALA A 25 -4.81 11.86 33.93
CA ALA A 25 -3.89 11.14 34.80
C ALA A 25 -2.53 11.84 34.83
N MET A 26 -2.01 12.28 33.68
CA MET A 26 -0.77 13.05 33.56
C MET A 26 -0.82 14.34 34.39
N LEU A 27 -1.90 15.09 34.32
CA LEU A 27 -2.05 16.36 35.05
C LEU A 27 -2.11 16.16 36.59
N LYS A 28 -2.48 14.97 37.05
CA LYS A 28 -2.49 14.62 38.50
C LYS A 28 -1.10 14.20 39.01
N ASP A 29 -0.23 13.68 38.15
CA ASP A 29 1.11 13.26 38.52
C ASP A 29 2.10 14.42 38.37
N LYS A 30 2.54 14.97 39.49
CA LYS A 30 3.41 16.16 39.54
C LYS A 30 4.91 15.86 39.50
N GLN A 31 5.31 14.59 39.49
CA GLN A 31 6.73 14.21 39.73
C GLN A 31 7.41 13.55 38.53
N SER A 32 6.69 13.26 37.45
CA SER A 32 7.24 12.52 36.32
C SER A 32 7.32 13.36 35.07
N TYR A 33 8.27 13.01 34.20
CA TYR A 33 8.37 13.59 32.85
C TYR A 33 7.41 12.85 31.91
N TYR A 34 6.70 13.65 31.08
CA TYR A 34 5.77 13.14 30.08
C TYR A 34 6.13 13.63 28.70
N LEU A 35 6.01 12.77 27.73
CA LEU A 35 6.09 13.09 26.31
C LEU A 35 4.70 12.90 25.68
N GLU A 36 4.21 13.94 25.04
CA GLU A 36 3.02 13.83 24.20
C GLU A 36 3.38 13.04 22.92
N ALA A 37 2.75 11.91 22.72
CA ALA A 37 2.85 11.15 21.48
C ALA A 37 1.52 11.19 20.72
N THR A 38 1.59 11.61 19.46
CA THR A 38 0.45 11.50 18.57
C THR A 38 0.65 10.28 17.70
N VAL A 39 -0.08 9.24 17.98
CA VAL A 39 -0.09 8.05 17.13
C VAL A 39 -0.88 8.37 15.87
N LYS A 40 -0.17 8.56 14.77
CA LYS A 40 -0.74 9.02 13.49
C LYS A 40 -1.30 7.88 12.64
N LEU A 41 -2.28 7.15 13.16
CA LEU A 41 -2.94 6.12 12.35
C LEU A 41 -3.65 6.69 11.13
N SER A 42 -4.34 7.83 11.30
CA SER A 42 -5.02 8.51 10.21
C SER A 42 -4.06 9.02 9.12
N GLY A 43 -2.83 9.39 9.51
CA GLY A 43 -1.77 9.78 8.58
C GLY A 43 -1.30 8.62 7.72
N ASP A 44 -1.11 7.45 8.30
CA ASP A 44 -0.66 6.25 7.59
C ASP A 44 -1.72 5.73 6.64
N ILE A 45 -2.98 5.68 7.04
CA ILE A 45 -4.10 5.29 6.17
C ILE A 45 -4.22 6.28 5.01
N LYS A 46 -4.15 7.58 5.27
CA LYS A 46 -4.19 8.59 4.22
C LYS A 46 -3.04 8.42 3.23
N TYR A 47 -1.82 8.29 3.73
CA TYR A 47 -0.62 8.09 2.91
C TYR A 47 -0.72 6.84 2.02
N LEU A 48 -1.18 5.71 2.58
CA LEU A 48 -1.38 4.48 1.82
C LEU A 48 -2.50 4.63 0.79
N THR A 49 -3.59 5.33 1.13
CA THR A 49 -4.69 5.61 0.21
C THR A 49 -4.21 6.46 -0.97
N ASP A 50 -3.44 7.50 -0.73
CA ASP A 50 -2.85 8.34 -1.77
C ASP A 50 -1.94 7.49 -2.70
N LYS A 51 -1.16 6.58 -2.14
CA LYS A 51 -0.34 5.63 -2.93
C LYS A 51 -1.20 4.69 -3.78
N VAL A 52 -2.33 4.22 -3.28
CA VAL A 52 -3.27 3.40 -4.06
C VAL A 52 -3.79 4.19 -5.27
N GLU A 53 -4.19 5.43 -5.07
CA GLU A 53 -4.70 6.28 -6.15
C GLU A 53 -3.62 6.58 -7.22
N ILE A 54 -2.38 6.85 -6.79
CA ILE A 54 -1.25 7.01 -7.71
C ILE A 54 -1.03 5.72 -8.51
N ALA A 55 -0.99 4.57 -7.84
CA ALA A 55 -0.77 3.29 -8.50
C ALA A 55 -1.90 2.93 -9.49
N LYS A 56 -3.16 3.27 -9.18
CA LYS A 56 -4.30 3.13 -10.10
C LYS A 56 -4.14 4.01 -11.33
N LYS A 57 -3.75 5.28 -11.15
CA LYS A 57 -3.48 6.20 -12.27
C LYS A 57 -2.34 5.69 -13.15
N GLU A 58 -1.27 5.17 -12.56
CA GLU A 58 -0.16 4.60 -13.33
C GLU A 58 -0.51 3.29 -14.04
N ARG A 59 -1.48 2.52 -13.57
CA ARG A 59 -1.98 1.31 -14.23
C ARG A 59 -2.87 1.62 -15.41
N GLN A 60 -3.62 2.71 -15.36
CA GLN A 60 -4.65 3.04 -16.34
C GLN A 60 -4.15 3.07 -17.80
N PRO A 61 -3.01 3.69 -18.15
CA PRO A 61 -2.49 3.68 -19.51
C PRO A 61 -2.22 2.27 -20.06
N TYR A 62 -1.78 1.35 -19.21
CA TYR A 62 -1.55 -0.05 -19.64
C TYR A 62 -2.88 -0.78 -19.93
N ILE A 63 -3.93 -0.49 -19.17
CA ILE A 63 -5.28 -1.04 -19.42
C ILE A 63 -5.81 -0.52 -20.76
N GLU A 64 -5.68 0.75 -21.03
CA GLU A 64 -6.13 1.38 -22.27
C GLU A 64 -5.38 0.81 -23.49
N GLN A 65 -4.06 0.73 -23.41
CA GLN A 65 -3.25 0.12 -24.44
C GLN A 65 -3.56 -1.36 -24.63
N HIS A 66 -3.76 -2.11 -23.54
CA HIS A 66 -4.16 -3.51 -23.65
C HIS A 66 -5.49 -3.65 -24.40
N LYS A 67 -6.48 -2.81 -24.10
CA LYS A 67 -7.77 -2.79 -24.78
C LYS A 67 -7.62 -2.49 -26.27
N GLU A 68 -6.83 -1.48 -26.63
CA GLU A 68 -6.53 -1.13 -28.02
C GLU A 68 -5.87 -2.29 -28.78
N TYR A 69 -4.85 -2.91 -28.18
CA TYR A 69 -4.18 -4.05 -28.80
C TYR A 69 -5.05 -5.31 -28.86
N CYS A 70 -6.01 -5.51 -27.94
CA CYS A 70 -7.01 -6.54 -28.06
C CYS A 70 -7.90 -6.34 -29.29
N GLN A 71 -8.36 -5.11 -29.52
CA GLN A 71 -9.14 -4.78 -30.72
C GLN A 71 -8.31 -5.03 -31.98
N ARG A 72 -7.10 -4.50 -32.03
CA ARG A 72 -6.19 -4.70 -33.17
C ARG A 72 -5.89 -6.18 -33.46
N LYS A 73 -5.79 -7.01 -32.40
CA LYS A 73 -5.64 -8.45 -32.56
C LYS A 73 -6.86 -9.06 -33.25
N ASN A 74 -8.06 -8.68 -32.83
CA ASN A 74 -9.30 -9.19 -33.41
C ASN A 74 -9.44 -8.77 -34.89
N ASP A 75 -9.14 -7.52 -35.23
CA ASP A 75 -9.18 -7.01 -36.60
C ASP A 75 -8.19 -7.79 -37.51
N LEU A 76 -7.00 -8.11 -36.99
CA LEU A 76 -6.01 -8.91 -37.73
C LEU A 76 -6.47 -10.36 -37.94
N ILE A 77 -7.15 -10.96 -36.95
CA ILE A 77 -7.71 -12.31 -37.08
C ILE A 77 -8.83 -12.32 -38.13
N GLU A 78 -9.76 -11.37 -38.08
CA GLU A 78 -10.81 -11.22 -39.09
C GLU A 78 -10.25 -11.04 -40.49
N SER A 79 -9.17 -10.25 -40.63
CA SER A 79 -8.47 -10.06 -41.90
C SER A 79 -7.83 -11.37 -42.41
N LEU A 80 -7.31 -12.21 -41.52
CA LEU A 80 -6.75 -13.52 -41.86
C LEU A 80 -7.82 -14.54 -42.21
N ASP A 81 -9.00 -14.46 -41.59
CA ASP A 81 -10.13 -15.36 -41.90
C ASP A 81 -10.73 -15.09 -43.28
N SER A 82 -10.49 -13.89 -43.85
CA SER A 82 -10.86 -13.51 -45.23
C SER A 82 -9.89 -14.06 -46.28
N LEU A 83 -9.26 -15.21 -46.04
CA LEU A 83 -8.14 -15.80 -46.81
C LEU A 83 -8.38 -15.99 -48.31
N ALA A 84 -9.61 -16.04 -48.78
CA ALA A 84 -9.94 -16.28 -50.19
C ALA A 84 -9.46 -15.16 -51.15
N THR A 85 -9.00 -14.02 -50.60
CA THR A 85 -8.64 -12.82 -51.39
C THR A 85 -7.21 -12.32 -51.14
N LEU A 86 -6.44 -12.94 -50.21
CA LEU A 86 -5.11 -12.48 -49.84
C LEU A 86 -4.00 -13.22 -50.59
N SER A 87 -2.98 -12.50 -51.08
CA SER A 87 -1.74 -13.12 -51.59
C SER A 87 -0.90 -13.72 -50.44
N ASP A 88 -0.01 -14.67 -50.77
CA ASP A 88 0.90 -15.31 -49.79
C ASP A 88 1.76 -14.28 -49.02
N ASP A 89 2.19 -13.21 -49.67
CA ASP A 89 2.98 -12.18 -49.03
C ASP A 89 2.16 -11.30 -48.08
N GLN A 90 0.89 -11.04 -48.40
CA GLN A 90 -0.04 -10.35 -47.52
C GLN A 90 -0.34 -11.20 -46.27
N GLN A 91 -0.56 -12.49 -46.45
CA GLN A 91 -0.76 -13.42 -45.31
C GLN A 91 0.45 -13.44 -44.40
N LYS A 92 1.68 -13.59 -44.93
CA LYS A 92 2.92 -13.55 -44.12
C LYS A 92 3.04 -12.26 -43.35
N HIS A 93 2.76 -11.13 -43.97
CA HIS A 93 2.81 -9.83 -43.31
C HIS A 93 1.81 -9.73 -42.13
N LEU A 94 0.56 -10.19 -42.32
CA LEU A 94 -0.45 -10.19 -41.28
C LEU A 94 -0.05 -11.13 -40.10
N TYR A 95 0.57 -12.27 -40.38
CA TYR A 95 1.08 -13.16 -39.31
C TYR A 95 2.20 -12.50 -38.49
N ILE A 96 3.10 -11.75 -39.11
CA ILE A 96 4.15 -11.00 -38.41
C ILE A 96 3.51 -9.95 -37.51
N LEU A 97 2.57 -9.16 -38.02
CA LEU A 97 1.85 -8.15 -37.23
C LEU A 97 1.09 -8.78 -36.07
N LEU A 98 0.43 -9.91 -36.27
CA LEU A 98 -0.27 -10.64 -35.21
C LEU A 98 0.67 -11.14 -34.13
N LYS A 99 1.87 -11.60 -34.50
CA LYS A 99 2.91 -12.02 -33.56
C LYS A 99 3.35 -10.84 -32.67
N ASP A 100 3.58 -9.68 -33.28
CA ASP A 100 3.99 -8.48 -32.56
C ASP A 100 2.90 -7.95 -31.63
N VAL A 101 1.65 -7.95 -32.08
CA VAL A 101 0.51 -7.57 -31.25
C VAL A 101 0.36 -8.51 -30.04
N LYS A 102 0.49 -9.84 -30.25
CA LYS A 102 0.46 -10.83 -29.15
C LYS A 102 1.60 -10.61 -28.16
N ALA A 103 2.79 -10.27 -28.63
CA ALA A 103 3.94 -9.99 -27.77
C ALA A 103 3.68 -8.74 -26.89
N LYS A 104 3.15 -7.66 -27.48
CA LYS A 104 2.78 -6.43 -26.74
C LYS A 104 1.66 -6.69 -25.75
N LEU A 105 0.63 -7.45 -26.10
CA LEU A 105 -0.43 -7.85 -25.18
C LEU A 105 0.12 -8.58 -23.95
N ARG A 106 1.02 -9.54 -24.14
CA ARG A 106 1.67 -10.25 -23.02
C ARG A 106 2.44 -9.28 -22.11
N LYS A 107 3.13 -8.29 -22.69
CA LYS A 107 3.84 -7.27 -21.91
C LYS A 107 2.88 -6.43 -21.08
N TYR A 108 1.80 -5.93 -21.68
CA TYR A 108 0.80 -5.11 -20.97
C TYR A 108 0.07 -5.91 -19.90
N THR A 109 -0.30 -7.16 -20.16
CA THR A 109 -0.89 -8.06 -19.17
C THR A 109 0.00 -8.17 -17.94
N LYS A 110 1.31 -8.46 -18.11
CA LYS A 110 2.27 -8.55 -17.00
C LYS A 110 2.37 -7.25 -16.19
N GLU A 111 2.40 -6.08 -16.85
CA GLU A 111 2.46 -4.80 -16.15
C GLU A 111 1.16 -4.50 -15.38
N ILE A 112 0.00 -4.82 -15.96
CA ILE A 112 -1.29 -4.69 -15.29
C ILE A 112 -1.37 -5.60 -14.07
N GLU A 113 -0.94 -6.86 -14.19
CA GLU A 113 -0.90 -7.83 -13.10
C GLU A 113 0.02 -7.37 -11.97
N ARG A 114 1.25 -6.92 -12.30
CA ARG A 114 2.22 -6.41 -11.32
C ARG A 114 1.67 -5.22 -10.53
N LYS A 115 1.11 -4.22 -11.23
CA LYS A 115 0.52 -3.04 -10.60
C LYS A 115 -0.73 -3.38 -9.81
N SER A 116 -1.54 -4.31 -10.29
CA SER A 116 -2.74 -4.78 -9.57
C SER A 116 -2.38 -5.53 -8.29
N PHE A 117 -1.32 -6.33 -8.30
CA PHE A 117 -0.81 -6.98 -7.10
C PHE A 117 -0.33 -5.96 -6.06
N TYR A 118 0.42 -4.94 -6.50
CA TYR A 118 0.88 -3.87 -5.62
C TYR A 118 -0.29 -3.08 -5.00
N ILE A 119 -1.33 -2.75 -5.78
CA ILE A 119 -2.54 -2.10 -5.28
C ILE A 119 -3.22 -2.96 -4.22
N LYS A 120 -3.41 -4.26 -4.47
CA LYS A 120 -4.02 -5.19 -3.51
C LYS A 120 -3.22 -5.31 -2.21
N ASP A 121 -1.88 -5.26 -2.29
CA ASP A 121 -1.03 -5.27 -1.10
C ASP A 121 -1.22 -4.01 -0.26
N LEU A 122 -1.28 -2.83 -0.89
CA LEU A 122 -1.58 -1.58 -0.20
C LEU A 122 -2.98 -1.58 0.42
N GLU A 123 -3.99 -2.03 -0.32
CA GLU A 123 -5.37 -2.12 0.18
C GLU A 123 -5.48 -3.08 1.38
N ARG A 124 -4.74 -4.19 1.36
CA ARG A 124 -4.65 -5.12 2.51
C ARG A 124 -3.98 -4.47 3.73
N LYS A 125 -2.94 -3.65 3.53
CA LYS A 125 -2.30 -2.89 4.62
C LYS A 125 -3.24 -1.86 5.22
N ILE A 126 -4.00 -1.15 4.40
CA ILE A 126 -5.03 -0.20 4.86
C ILE A 126 -6.08 -0.93 5.69
N GLU A 127 -6.57 -2.07 5.21
CA GLU A 127 -7.56 -2.88 5.94
C GLU A 127 -7.03 -3.38 7.29
N LYS A 128 -5.78 -3.84 7.31
CA LYS A 128 -5.12 -4.23 8.56
C LYS A 128 -5.06 -3.08 9.55
N LEU A 129 -4.65 -1.88 9.10
CA LEU A 129 -4.58 -0.70 9.96
C LEU A 129 -5.96 -0.27 10.48
N ARG A 130 -7.02 -0.38 9.67
CA ARG A 130 -8.39 -0.06 10.09
C ARG A 130 -8.93 -1.00 11.16
N ASN A 131 -8.50 -2.25 11.13
CA ASN A 131 -8.97 -3.30 12.04
C ASN A 131 -8.07 -3.45 13.29
N GLN A 132 -6.98 -2.68 13.41
CA GLN A 132 -6.14 -2.70 14.60
C GLN A 132 -6.86 -2.05 15.79
N THR A 133 -6.69 -2.64 16.96
CA THR A 133 -7.11 -2.02 18.21
C THR A 133 -6.17 -0.86 18.59
N GLU A 134 -6.63 0.02 19.47
CA GLU A 134 -5.78 1.13 19.97
C GLU A 134 -4.51 0.60 20.63
N GLU A 135 -4.59 -0.50 21.35
CA GLU A 135 -3.49 -1.18 22.00
C GLU A 135 -2.45 -1.71 21.00
N GLU A 136 -2.90 -2.40 19.95
CA GLU A 136 -2.01 -2.90 18.87
C GLU A 136 -1.32 -1.76 18.12
N ILE A 137 -2.01 -0.63 17.95
CA ILE A 137 -1.45 0.57 17.32
C ILE A 137 -0.33 1.15 18.17
N LEU A 138 -0.58 1.27 19.47
CA LEU A 138 0.40 1.78 20.41
C LEU A 138 1.62 0.87 20.51
N ASP A 139 1.43 -0.44 20.63
CA ASP A 139 2.51 -1.43 20.64
C ASP A 139 3.37 -1.35 19.37
N SER A 140 2.74 -1.23 18.20
CA SER A 140 3.45 -1.06 16.94
C SER A 140 4.26 0.25 16.91
N TYR A 141 3.69 1.35 17.41
CA TYR A 141 4.36 2.64 17.50
C TYR A 141 5.59 2.57 18.41
N LEU A 142 5.47 1.94 19.57
CA LEU A 142 6.56 1.79 20.52
C LEU A 142 7.72 0.97 19.94
N ARG A 143 7.39 -0.14 19.26
CA ARG A 143 8.38 -0.98 18.58
C ARG A 143 9.09 -0.26 17.44
N GLU A 144 8.36 0.45 16.59
CA GLU A 144 8.92 1.16 15.44
C GLU A 144 9.85 2.30 15.85
N ASN A 145 9.59 2.93 16.99
CA ASN A 145 10.44 3.99 17.51
C ASN A 145 11.52 3.50 18.47
N HIS A 146 11.72 2.18 18.57
CA HIS A 146 12.73 1.56 19.44
C HIS A 146 12.64 2.02 20.91
N ILE A 147 11.44 2.33 21.36
CA ILE A 147 11.20 2.68 22.77
C ILE A 147 11.25 1.38 23.56
N ALA A 148 12.33 1.18 24.28
CA ALA A 148 12.48 0.04 25.18
C ALA A 148 11.50 0.17 26.34
N TYR A 149 10.68 -0.85 26.57
CA TYR A 149 9.80 -0.95 27.72
C TYR A 149 9.83 -2.37 28.24
N GLU A 150 9.97 -2.52 29.54
CA GLU A 150 9.89 -3.83 30.20
C GLU A 150 8.44 -4.21 30.49
N SER A 151 7.61 -3.22 30.82
CA SER A 151 6.16 -3.35 30.95
C SER A 151 5.50 -1.98 30.82
N TRP A 152 4.32 -1.94 30.23
CA TRP A 152 3.49 -0.76 30.18
C TRP A 152 2.05 -1.12 30.55
N GLU A 153 1.37 -0.22 31.22
CA GLU A 153 -0.04 -0.33 31.55
C GLU A 153 -0.79 0.83 30.92
N VAL A 154 -1.91 0.55 30.26
CA VAL A 154 -2.87 1.58 29.86
C VAL A 154 -3.71 1.88 31.10
N LEU A 155 -3.49 3.05 31.67
CA LEU A 155 -4.29 3.50 32.79
C LEU A 155 -5.59 4.07 32.26
N GLU A 156 -6.64 3.24 32.23
CA GLU A 156 -8.01 3.68 32.02
C GLU A 156 -8.51 4.34 33.32
N HIS A 157 -9.02 5.55 33.19
CA HIS A 157 -9.72 6.26 34.25
C HIS A 157 -11.10 6.69 33.82
#